data_c83411d96791c140f7f8ba0453f6ef59
#
_entry.id   c83411d96791c140f7f8ba0453f6ef59
#
_cell.length_a   1.000
_cell.length_b   1.000
_cell.length_c   1.000
_cell.angle_alpha   90.00
_cell.angle_beta   90.00
_cell.angle_gamma   90.00
#
_symmetry.space_group_name_H-M   'P 1'
#
loop_
_entity.id
_entity.type
_entity.pdbx_description
1 polymer ?
#
loop_
_entity_poly.entity_id
_entity_poly.type
_entity_poly.pdbx_seq_one_letter_code
_entity_poly.pdbx_strand_id
1 'polypeptide(L)'
;GFISLAGAGRPAYDIIEEQLAGQPAEVQYLVKSINDSLKAGKEVSNIPMGLMALFRPSVQPYLISWYRYNPQEVIAKLRQPVLILQVSEEDAKLLEQSLPKAQFQILKDMNHVLKTCESVDMQVQQATYANPDLPVQEDLLITIEKFVKR
;
A
#
# COMPACT_ATOMS: atom_id res chain seq x y z
N GLY A 1 6.72 12.15 -16.09
CA GLY A 1 5.98 10.93 -15.80
C GLY A 1 5.71 10.73 -14.32
N PHE A 2 4.91 9.75 -14.00
CA PHE A 2 4.61 9.29 -12.64
C PHE A 2 4.83 7.77 -12.59
N ILE A 3 5.49 7.29 -11.55
CA ILE A 3 5.73 5.86 -11.35
C ILE A 3 5.15 5.47 -9.99
N SER A 4 4.21 4.53 -9.98
CA SER A 4 3.67 3.92 -8.77
C SER A 4 4.39 2.60 -8.53
N LEU A 5 5.11 2.49 -7.41
CA LEU A 5 5.81 1.27 -6.99
C LEU A 5 5.07 0.64 -5.82
N ALA A 6 4.48 -0.53 -6.03
CA ALA A 6 3.71 -1.26 -5.01
C ALA A 6 2.69 -0.36 -4.27
N GLY A 7 2.13 0.62 -4.99
CA GLY A 7 1.19 1.58 -4.42
C GLY A 7 -0.17 0.93 -4.14
N ALA A 8 -0.83 1.36 -3.06
CA ALA A 8 -2.16 0.90 -2.73
C ALA A 8 -3.17 1.25 -3.83
N GLY A 9 -4.02 0.31 -4.20
CA GLY A 9 -5.16 0.52 -5.11
C GLY A 9 -6.46 0.84 -4.36
N ARG A 10 -6.45 0.74 -3.04
CA ARG A 10 -7.60 0.96 -2.15
C ARG A 10 -7.30 2.04 -1.10
N PRO A 11 -8.32 2.70 -0.55
CA PRO A 11 -8.15 3.58 0.58
C PRO A 11 -7.45 2.91 1.76
N ALA A 12 -6.60 3.64 2.47
CA ALA A 12 -5.78 3.08 3.54
C ALA A 12 -6.61 2.47 4.69
N TYR A 13 -7.78 3.01 4.99
CA TYR A 13 -8.67 2.45 6.02
C TYR A 13 -9.21 1.07 5.63
N ASP A 14 -9.51 0.82 4.35
CA ASP A 14 -9.95 -0.50 3.87
C ASP A 14 -8.83 -1.53 4.02
N ILE A 15 -7.61 -1.16 3.68
CA ILE A 15 -6.42 -2.02 3.82
C ILE A 15 -6.16 -2.35 5.30
N ILE A 16 -6.28 -1.38 6.19
CA ILE A 16 -6.10 -1.60 7.63
C ILE A 16 -7.18 -2.55 8.17
N GLU A 17 -8.43 -2.37 7.77
CA GLU A 17 -9.53 -3.25 8.18
C GLU A 17 -9.32 -4.68 7.68
N GLU A 18 -8.89 -4.87 6.45
CA GLU A 18 -8.57 -6.17 5.88
C GLU A 18 -7.40 -6.85 6.60
N GLN A 19 -6.29 -6.14 6.85
CA GLN A 19 -5.14 -6.68 7.58
C GLN A 19 -5.50 -7.16 8.99
N LEU A 20 -6.54 -6.60 9.57
CA LEU A 20 -7.04 -6.94 10.89
C LEU A 20 -8.28 -7.85 10.86
N ALA A 21 -8.71 -8.32 9.69
CA ALA A 21 -9.89 -9.18 9.54
C ALA A 21 -9.77 -10.54 10.26
N GLY A 22 -8.55 -11.02 10.52
CA GLY A 22 -8.29 -12.22 11.32
C GLY A 22 -8.35 -12.00 12.84
N GLN A 23 -8.55 -10.78 13.32
CA GLN A 23 -8.67 -10.48 14.74
C GLN A 23 -10.09 -10.79 15.27
N PRO A 24 -10.27 -10.94 16.60
CA PRO A 24 -11.60 -11.11 17.20
C PRO A 24 -12.57 -10.00 16.75
N ALA A 25 -13.87 -10.34 16.65
CA ALA A 25 -14.90 -9.43 16.17
C ALA A 25 -14.97 -8.09 16.93
N GLU A 26 -14.68 -8.12 18.23
CA GLU A 26 -14.60 -6.91 19.05
C GLU A 26 -13.49 -5.96 18.60
N VAL A 27 -12.34 -6.51 18.25
CA VAL A 27 -11.19 -5.73 17.73
C VAL A 27 -11.53 -5.16 16.36
N GLN A 28 -12.12 -5.96 15.48
CA GLN A 28 -12.56 -5.49 14.16
C GLN A 28 -13.57 -4.33 14.28
N TYR A 29 -14.55 -4.45 15.19
CA TYR A 29 -15.51 -3.38 15.46
C TYR A 29 -14.84 -2.09 15.95
N LEU A 30 -13.87 -2.22 16.88
CA LEU A 30 -13.12 -1.07 17.38
C LEU A 30 -12.29 -0.39 16.28
N VAL A 31 -11.59 -1.17 15.44
CA VAL A 31 -10.83 -0.66 14.30
C VAL A 31 -11.74 0.11 13.35
N LYS A 32 -12.88 -0.46 12.99
CA LYS A 32 -13.87 0.21 12.13
C LYS A 32 -14.37 1.51 12.76
N SER A 33 -14.71 1.51 14.04
CA SER A 33 -15.20 2.70 14.75
C SER A 33 -14.14 3.82 14.80
N ILE A 34 -12.86 3.46 15.02
CA ILE A 34 -11.74 4.41 14.98
C ILE A 34 -11.58 4.96 13.57
N ASN A 35 -11.55 4.11 12.55
CA ASN A 35 -11.45 4.52 11.16
C ASN A 35 -12.57 5.47 10.75
N ASP A 36 -13.82 5.18 11.13
CA ASP A 36 -14.97 6.05 10.82
C ASP A 36 -14.83 7.43 11.48
N SER A 37 -14.29 7.49 12.70
CA SER A 37 -13.99 8.76 13.37
C SER A 37 -12.89 9.54 12.65
N LEU A 38 -11.79 8.88 12.28
CA LEU A 38 -10.67 9.50 11.58
C LEU A 38 -11.05 9.95 10.17
N LYS A 39 -11.88 9.18 9.46
CA LYS A 39 -12.48 9.59 8.15
C LYS A 39 -13.31 10.86 8.28
N ALA A 40 -14.01 11.02 9.41
CA ALA A 40 -14.75 12.24 9.72
C ALA A 40 -13.86 13.41 10.20
N GLY A 41 -12.54 13.22 10.24
CA GLY A 41 -11.59 14.24 10.71
C GLY A 41 -11.54 14.38 12.23
N LYS A 42 -12.02 13.40 12.98
CA LYS A 42 -12.09 13.43 14.45
C LYS A 42 -11.06 12.49 15.06
N GLU A 43 -10.25 13.02 15.97
CA GLU A 43 -9.32 12.21 16.74
C GLU A 43 -10.04 11.41 17.84
N VAL A 44 -9.47 10.25 18.17
CA VAL A 44 -9.97 9.32 19.19
C VAL A 44 -8.98 9.24 20.34
N SER A 45 -9.42 9.60 21.55
CA SER A 45 -8.55 9.69 22.73
C SER A 45 -8.24 8.33 23.37
N ASN A 46 -9.23 7.43 23.42
CA ASN A 46 -9.15 6.16 24.13
C ASN A 46 -8.81 5.02 23.16
N ILE A 47 -7.54 4.88 22.85
CA ILE A 47 -7.06 3.78 21.98
C ILE A 47 -6.62 2.60 22.86
N PRO A 48 -7.18 1.39 22.66
CA PRO A 48 -6.72 0.19 23.36
C PRO A 48 -5.23 -0.07 23.12
N MET A 49 -4.53 -0.62 24.12
CA MET A 49 -3.08 -0.87 24.07
C MET A 49 -2.68 -1.68 22.81
N GLY A 50 -3.43 -2.69 22.46
CA GLY A 50 -3.15 -3.52 21.27
C GLY A 50 -3.28 -2.79 19.93
N LEU A 51 -3.94 -1.63 19.89
CA LEU A 51 -4.12 -0.81 18.69
C LEU A 51 -3.23 0.45 18.67
N MET A 52 -2.46 0.69 19.73
CA MET A 52 -1.60 1.87 19.84
C MET A 52 -0.52 1.95 18.77
N ALA A 53 -0.04 0.82 18.25
CA ALA A 53 0.93 0.83 17.16
C ALA A 53 0.39 1.52 15.91
N LEU A 54 -0.91 1.36 15.61
CA LEU A 54 -1.58 1.89 14.42
C LEU A 54 -2.23 3.25 14.67
N PHE A 55 -2.89 3.43 15.84
CA PHE A 55 -3.80 4.55 16.07
C PHE A 55 -3.39 5.47 17.23
N ARG A 56 -2.13 5.43 17.70
CA ARG A 56 -1.67 6.34 18.75
C ARG A 56 -1.95 7.81 18.38
N PRO A 57 -2.25 8.69 19.34
CA PRO A 57 -2.65 10.08 19.09
C PRO A 57 -1.72 10.82 18.13
N SER A 58 -0.39 10.62 18.23
CA SER A 58 0.59 11.28 17.36
C SER A 58 0.53 10.88 15.88
N VAL A 59 -0.15 9.77 15.53
CA VAL A 59 -0.29 9.27 14.16
C VAL A 59 -1.64 9.69 13.55
N GLN A 60 -2.63 9.97 14.38
CA GLN A 60 -4.00 10.23 13.91
C GLN A 60 -4.12 11.43 12.95
N PRO A 61 -3.43 12.56 13.13
CA PRO A 61 -3.45 13.66 12.16
C PRO A 61 -2.96 13.22 10.77
N TYR A 62 -1.94 12.35 10.74
CA TYR A 62 -1.47 11.77 9.49
C TYR A 62 -2.53 10.85 8.86
N LEU A 63 -3.15 9.95 9.63
CA LEU A 63 -4.21 9.06 9.13
C LEU A 63 -5.42 9.86 8.62
N ILE A 64 -5.86 10.89 9.34
CA ILE A 64 -6.93 11.79 8.90
C ILE A 64 -6.59 12.42 7.55
N SER A 65 -5.35 12.86 7.38
CA SER A 65 -4.88 13.41 6.09
C SER A 65 -4.89 12.36 4.99
N TRP A 66 -4.39 11.16 5.29
CA TRP A 66 -4.28 10.08 4.32
C TRP A 66 -5.64 9.54 3.88
N TYR A 67 -6.59 9.39 4.81
CA TYR A 67 -7.94 8.87 4.55
C TYR A 67 -8.80 9.75 3.63
N ARG A 68 -8.37 10.97 3.35
CA ARG A 68 -9.03 11.86 2.36
C ARG A 68 -8.85 11.40 0.92
N TYR A 69 -7.89 10.50 0.67
CA TYR A 69 -7.51 10.12 -0.68
C TYR A 69 -7.97 8.69 -1.00
N ASN A 70 -8.70 8.56 -2.11
CA ASN A 70 -8.93 7.29 -2.76
C ASN A 70 -7.89 7.16 -3.89
N PRO A 71 -6.97 6.18 -3.85
CA PRO A 71 -5.93 6.02 -4.87
C PRO A 71 -6.47 5.92 -6.29
N GLN A 72 -7.61 5.23 -6.47
CA GLN A 72 -8.26 5.07 -7.77
C GLN A 72 -8.70 6.41 -8.35
N GLU A 73 -9.32 7.26 -7.54
CA GLU A 73 -9.76 8.59 -7.95
C GLU A 73 -8.58 9.53 -8.21
N VAL A 74 -7.51 9.39 -7.44
CA VAL A 74 -6.30 10.22 -7.59
C VAL A 74 -5.57 9.86 -8.87
N ILE A 75 -5.32 8.56 -9.11
CA ILE A 75 -4.59 8.11 -10.31
C ILE A 75 -5.36 8.42 -11.59
N ALA A 76 -6.69 8.32 -11.57
CA ALA A 76 -7.55 8.63 -12.73
C ALA A 76 -7.41 10.08 -13.22
N LYS A 77 -7.01 11.01 -12.36
CA LYS A 77 -6.82 12.43 -12.68
C LYS A 77 -5.47 12.74 -13.32
N LEU A 78 -4.54 11.78 -13.32
CA LEU A 78 -3.20 12.00 -13.87
C LEU A 78 -3.24 12.09 -15.39
N ARG A 79 -2.59 13.11 -15.94
CA ARG A 79 -2.54 13.36 -17.39
C ARG A 79 -1.20 13.02 -18.01
N GLN A 80 -0.13 13.03 -17.22
CA GLN A 80 1.21 12.64 -17.64
C GLN A 80 1.29 11.11 -17.89
N PRO A 81 2.36 10.64 -18.56
CA PRO A 81 2.64 9.21 -18.65
C PRO A 81 2.73 8.59 -17.26
N VAL A 82 2.10 7.44 -17.07
CA VAL A 82 2.05 6.71 -15.80
C VAL A 82 2.54 5.30 -16.01
N LEU A 83 3.41 4.83 -15.11
CA LEU A 83 3.84 3.45 -14.97
C LEU A 83 3.37 2.92 -13.62
N ILE A 84 2.68 1.80 -13.62
CA ILE A 84 2.21 1.10 -12.41
C ILE A 84 2.96 -0.22 -12.32
N LEU A 85 3.78 -0.36 -11.27
CA LEU A 85 4.54 -1.56 -10.97
C LEU A 85 4.06 -2.14 -9.65
N GLN A 86 3.59 -3.38 -9.66
CA GLN A 86 2.95 -4.00 -8.52
C GLN A 86 3.54 -5.38 -8.21
N VAL A 87 3.39 -5.79 -6.95
CA VAL A 87 3.77 -7.11 -6.43
C VAL A 87 2.53 -7.99 -6.18
N SER A 88 1.36 -7.39 -5.97
CA SER A 88 0.08 -8.09 -5.81
C SER A 88 -0.89 -7.77 -6.94
N GLU A 89 -1.76 -8.73 -7.27
CA GLU A 89 -2.70 -8.56 -8.39
C GLU A 89 -3.91 -7.68 -8.03
N GLU A 90 -4.35 -7.68 -6.79
CA GLU A 90 -5.61 -7.03 -6.42
C GLU A 90 -5.54 -5.50 -6.55
N ASP A 91 -4.63 -4.87 -5.82
CA ASP A 91 -4.42 -3.42 -5.91
C ASP A 91 -3.96 -2.99 -7.30
N ALA A 92 -3.23 -3.86 -7.97
CA ALA A 92 -2.80 -3.70 -9.35
C ALA A 92 -3.96 -3.49 -10.32
N LYS A 93 -4.93 -4.40 -10.30
CA LYS A 93 -6.11 -4.37 -11.18
C LYS A 93 -6.97 -3.14 -10.93
N LEU A 94 -7.12 -2.72 -9.69
CA LEU A 94 -7.89 -1.52 -9.33
C LEU A 94 -7.26 -0.25 -9.91
N LEU A 95 -5.95 -0.11 -9.83
CA LEU A 95 -5.23 1.03 -10.40
C LEU A 95 -5.23 1.02 -11.94
N GLU A 96 -5.03 -0.17 -12.55
CA GLU A 96 -5.10 -0.35 -14.00
C GLU A 96 -6.47 0.03 -14.55
N GLN A 97 -7.55 -0.46 -13.92
CA GLN A 97 -8.93 -0.14 -14.31
C GLN A 97 -9.23 1.35 -14.17
N SER A 98 -8.64 2.01 -13.16
CA SER A 98 -8.84 3.43 -12.92
C SER A 98 -8.09 4.33 -13.90
N LEU A 99 -7.02 3.83 -14.52
CA LEU A 99 -6.24 4.56 -15.54
C LEU A 99 -5.78 3.61 -16.67
N PRO A 100 -6.67 3.20 -17.59
CA PRO A 100 -6.36 2.20 -18.63
C PRO A 100 -5.23 2.61 -19.59
N LYS A 101 -4.90 3.88 -19.68
CA LYS A 101 -3.77 4.40 -20.49
C LYS A 101 -2.41 4.27 -19.80
N ALA A 102 -2.35 3.92 -18.53
CA ALA A 102 -1.10 3.69 -17.82
C ALA A 102 -0.39 2.45 -18.37
N GLN A 103 0.94 2.46 -18.33
CA GLN A 103 1.69 1.24 -18.49
C GLN A 103 1.58 0.45 -17.20
N PHE A 104 1.32 -0.82 -17.30
CA PHE A 104 1.09 -1.70 -16.16
C PHE A 104 1.98 -2.95 -16.25
N GLN A 105 2.60 -3.31 -15.14
CA GLN A 105 3.36 -4.55 -15.02
C GLN A 105 3.31 -5.08 -13.59
N ILE A 106 3.04 -6.38 -13.44
CA ILE A 106 3.26 -7.13 -12.21
C ILE A 106 4.69 -7.67 -12.22
N LEU A 107 5.44 -7.35 -11.19
CA LEU A 107 6.79 -7.88 -10.96
C LEU A 107 6.67 -9.10 -10.05
N LYS A 108 6.70 -10.26 -10.66
CA LYS A 108 6.64 -11.54 -9.93
C LYS A 108 7.84 -11.68 -9.01
N ASP A 109 7.61 -12.34 -7.90
CA ASP A 109 8.66 -12.66 -6.92
C ASP A 109 9.41 -11.44 -6.37
N MET A 110 8.83 -10.24 -6.48
CA MET A 110 9.32 -9.04 -5.85
C MET A 110 8.58 -8.80 -4.52
N ASN A 111 9.32 -8.55 -3.48
CA ASN A 111 8.74 -8.22 -2.17
C ASN A 111 8.58 -6.70 -1.96
N HIS A 112 8.04 -6.32 -0.79
CA HIS A 112 7.75 -4.92 -0.48
C HIS A 112 9.01 -4.02 -0.37
N VAL A 113 10.19 -4.61 -0.15
CA VAL A 113 11.48 -3.89 -0.17
C VAL A 113 12.17 -3.98 -1.53
N LEU A 114 11.43 -4.29 -2.59
CA LEU A 114 11.87 -4.29 -3.98
C LEU A 114 12.96 -5.31 -4.29
N LYS A 115 13.08 -6.37 -3.49
CA LYS A 115 14.05 -7.45 -3.68
C LYS A 115 13.36 -8.71 -4.18
N THR A 116 14.09 -9.55 -4.90
CA THR A 116 13.57 -10.86 -5.31
C THR A 116 13.36 -11.75 -4.10
N CYS A 117 12.15 -12.28 -3.94
CA CYS A 117 11.76 -13.22 -2.89
C CYS A 117 10.58 -14.08 -3.36
N GLU A 118 10.85 -15.32 -3.74
CA GLU A 118 9.84 -16.28 -4.25
C GLU A 118 8.94 -16.85 -3.12
N SER A 119 9.36 -16.70 -1.86
CA SER A 119 8.66 -17.28 -0.73
C SER A 119 7.60 -16.35 -0.16
N VAL A 120 6.44 -16.89 0.16
CA VAL A 120 5.38 -16.21 0.93
C VAL A 120 5.56 -16.35 2.44
N ASP A 121 6.53 -17.15 2.88
CA ASP A 121 6.84 -17.33 4.30
C ASP A 121 7.37 -16.02 4.92
N MET A 122 6.77 -15.62 6.05
CA MET A 122 7.08 -14.34 6.70
C MET A 122 8.53 -14.27 7.17
N GLN A 123 9.12 -15.37 7.64
CA GLN A 123 10.51 -15.37 8.13
C GLN A 123 11.48 -15.18 6.96
N VAL A 124 11.22 -15.84 5.83
CA VAL A 124 12.02 -15.69 4.62
C VAL A 124 11.90 -14.26 4.08
N GLN A 125 10.69 -13.70 4.06
CA GLN A 125 10.47 -12.32 3.68
C GLN A 125 11.27 -11.34 4.55
N GLN A 126 11.19 -11.48 5.87
CA GLN A 126 11.91 -10.62 6.82
C GLN A 126 13.43 -10.74 6.69
N ALA A 127 13.96 -11.92 6.39
CA ALA A 127 15.39 -12.12 6.16
C ALA A 127 15.89 -11.29 4.96
N THR A 128 15.06 -11.12 3.91
CA THR A 128 15.43 -10.28 2.77
C THR A 128 15.44 -8.79 3.12
N TYR A 129 14.61 -8.34 4.08
CA TYR A 129 14.54 -6.94 4.50
C TYR A 129 15.83 -6.46 5.16
N ALA A 130 16.42 -7.30 6.00
CA ALA A 130 17.63 -6.99 6.75
C ALA A 130 18.93 -7.24 5.97
N ASN A 131 18.87 -7.89 4.80
CA ASN A 131 20.06 -8.25 4.05
C ASN A 131 20.48 -7.13 3.08
N PRO A 132 21.56 -6.36 3.35
CA PRO A 132 22.01 -5.29 2.48
C PRO A 132 22.67 -5.78 1.18
N ASP A 133 23.11 -7.04 1.13
CA ASP A 133 23.82 -7.60 -0.02
C ASP A 133 22.86 -8.06 -1.14
N LEU A 134 21.56 -8.16 -0.84
CA LEU A 134 20.58 -8.47 -1.86
C LEU A 134 20.27 -7.24 -2.71
N PRO A 135 20.47 -7.31 -4.03
CA PRO A 135 20.18 -6.20 -4.92
C PRO A 135 18.66 -5.97 -5.07
N VAL A 136 18.32 -4.80 -5.55
CA VAL A 136 16.96 -4.52 -6.07
C VAL A 136 16.71 -5.42 -7.26
N GLN A 137 15.46 -5.87 -7.42
CA GLN A 137 15.07 -6.76 -8.51
C GLN A 137 15.40 -6.13 -9.88
N GLU A 138 16.06 -6.90 -10.75
CA GLU A 138 16.57 -6.40 -12.04
C GLU A 138 15.45 -5.94 -12.98
N ASP A 139 14.35 -6.69 -13.06
CA ASP A 139 13.20 -6.35 -13.92
C ASP A 139 12.57 -5.01 -13.54
N LEU A 140 12.60 -4.65 -12.25
CA LEU A 140 12.16 -3.33 -11.78
C LEU A 140 13.02 -2.23 -12.41
N LEU A 141 14.34 -2.37 -12.33
CA LEU A 141 15.29 -1.38 -12.84
C LEU A 141 15.16 -1.22 -14.36
N ILE A 142 15.10 -2.34 -15.10
CA ILE A 142 14.94 -2.36 -16.56
C ILE A 142 13.63 -1.67 -16.96
N THR A 143 12.55 -1.96 -16.25
CA THR A 143 11.22 -1.39 -16.58
C THR A 143 11.17 0.11 -16.33
N ILE A 144 11.71 0.57 -15.21
CA ILE A 144 11.81 2.00 -14.91
C ILE A 144 12.70 2.70 -15.94
N GLU A 145 13.84 2.15 -16.27
CA GLU A 145 14.78 2.72 -17.26
C GLU A 145 14.09 2.91 -18.62
N LYS A 146 13.37 1.89 -19.10
CA LYS A 146 12.63 1.96 -20.36
C LYS A 146 11.52 3.02 -20.33
N PHE A 147 10.88 3.21 -19.18
CA PHE A 147 9.84 4.24 -19.04
C PHE A 147 10.39 5.66 -19.01
N VAL A 148 11.52 5.85 -18.36
CA VAL A 148 12.14 7.21 -18.20
C VAL A 148 12.84 7.69 -19.46
N LYS A 149 13.42 6.76 -20.27
CA LYS A 149 14.14 7.09 -21.51
C LYS A 149 13.26 7.34 -22.73
N ARG A 150 11.94 7.27 -22.58
CA ARG A 150 10.97 7.64 -23.62
C ARG A 150 10.76 9.14 -23.64
#